data_f89d19459b0a48cbc2227a0d0235a03a
#
_entry.id   f89d19459b0a48cbc2227a0d0235a03a
#
_cell.length_a   1.000
_cell.length_b   1.000
_cell.length_c   1.000
_cell.angle_alpha   90.00
_cell.angle_beta   90.00
_cell.angle_gamma   90.00
#
_symmetry.space_group_name_H-M   'P 1'
#
loop_
_entity.id
_entity.type
_entity.pdbx_description
1 polymer ?
#
loop_
_entity_poly.entity_id
_entity_poly.type
_entity_poly.pdbx_seq_one_letter_code
_entity_poly.pdbx_strand_id
1 'polypeptide(L)'
;MSLTQDGLDRRRERTALIEESILPTRANQRPIGMLGYAWIWVGIAVIIATYSLGATGIQGGFSLGTVALTILLANLTIGALMLLTADIGTEHGLSFAVYLRAPFGLYGTHLPAVSRGVVAAMWFGIQTYLGALALNGIGEYFLGFSNWFLWYALFAAVQVANTMLGIKSVERLASLAAPAIIAISAWMYFTLDGIAQTKGLNIWTFRAEGQASLIVLFVANMSFWSTMAIDIPNLTRFVKTQTGTRSFLRRNRSIFLAQLVALPVTQAMIAGIGAVSFIATGNWNPVEVIQGDAQGVALLVLLVLVVLAQWSTNNSANLIPAALTFVNLAPRVINYRMAVVMAGVVGTLCFPWQILDNLFVFLGYYGAFLSAIGGIMVADYYVIRRRRLNVPALYDLEGQYRYGRSFNPAGLIAWVLAGAIAAWWSVYAFLIGFPLGFLLYLALMHGLVLSRYGQEELEARELDDYLAASVGMDWVHLGGGRFARVPCGSGNAGDREDL
;
A
#
# COMPACT_ATOMS: atom_id res chain seq x y z
N MET A 1 -25.79 37.57 -11.18
CA MET A 1 -24.97 37.56 -12.40
C MET A 1 -25.02 36.17 -12.99
N SER A 2 -25.85 35.92 -14.02
CA SER A 2 -25.96 34.57 -14.65
C SER A 2 -24.68 34.28 -15.43
N LEU A 3 -24.00 33.21 -15.06
CA LEU A 3 -22.88 32.71 -15.84
C LEU A 3 -23.41 32.28 -17.23
N THR A 4 -22.76 32.70 -18.29
CA THR A 4 -23.03 32.19 -19.65
C THR A 4 -22.82 30.68 -19.70
N GLN A 5 -23.50 29.96 -20.59
CA GLN A 5 -23.38 28.51 -20.76
C GLN A 5 -21.90 28.09 -20.93
N ASP A 6 -21.14 28.88 -21.68
CA ASP A 6 -19.68 28.72 -21.87
C ASP A 6 -18.89 28.88 -20.55
N GLY A 7 -19.30 29.79 -19.67
CA GLY A 7 -18.72 29.96 -18.35
C GLY A 7 -19.03 28.81 -17.37
N LEU A 8 -20.22 28.20 -17.49
CA LEU A 8 -20.61 26.99 -16.74
C LEU A 8 -19.86 25.77 -17.22
N ASP A 9 -19.67 25.61 -18.53
CA ASP A 9 -18.95 24.50 -19.11
C ASP A 9 -17.44 24.56 -18.77
N ARG A 10 -16.81 25.71 -18.88
CA ARG A 10 -15.42 25.93 -18.41
C ARG A 10 -15.25 25.71 -16.91
N ARG A 11 -16.24 26.06 -16.07
CA ARG A 11 -16.21 25.76 -14.63
C ARG A 11 -16.36 24.28 -14.35
N ARG A 12 -17.21 23.57 -15.13
CA ARG A 12 -17.34 22.11 -15.07
C ARG A 12 -16.06 21.40 -15.50
N GLU A 13 -15.39 21.85 -16.53
CA GLU A 13 -14.11 21.31 -16.99
C GLU A 13 -13.01 21.49 -15.93
N ARG A 14 -12.89 22.67 -15.34
CA ARG A 14 -11.90 22.98 -14.27
C ARG A 14 -12.07 22.16 -13.01
N THR A 15 -13.24 21.59 -12.75
CA THR A 15 -13.51 20.75 -11.57
C THR A 15 -13.56 19.27 -11.88
N ALA A 16 -13.29 18.87 -13.13
CA ALA A 16 -13.44 17.49 -13.60
C ALA A 16 -12.59 16.47 -12.85
N LEU A 17 -11.41 16.86 -12.43
CA LEU A 17 -10.42 16.00 -11.78
C LEU A 17 -10.38 16.17 -10.26
N ILE A 18 -11.39 16.84 -9.67
CA ILE A 18 -11.42 17.24 -8.26
C ILE A 18 -12.49 16.48 -7.50
N GLU A 19 -12.07 15.84 -6.41
CA GLU A 19 -12.93 15.29 -5.35
C GLU A 19 -12.17 15.43 -4.03
N GLU A 20 -12.86 15.67 -2.92
CA GLU A 20 -12.29 16.07 -1.63
C GLU A 20 -11.24 15.09 -1.11
N SER A 21 -11.49 13.79 -1.22
CA SER A 21 -10.60 12.73 -0.68
C SER A 21 -9.27 12.60 -1.42
N ILE A 22 -9.18 13.09 -2.66
CA ILE A 22 -7.96 13.06 -3.47
C ILE A 22 -7.25 14.41 -3.57
N LEU A 23 -7.76 15.46 -2.92
CA LEU A 23 -7.05 16.74 -2.79
C LEU A 23 -5.77 16.61 -1.94
N PRO A 24 -4.80 17.52 -2.09
CA PRO A 24 -3.61 17.54 -1.26
C PRO A 24 -3.95 17.66 0.22
N THR A 25 -3.37 16.80 1.05
CA THR A 25 -3.55 16.83 2.51
C THR A 25 -2.58 17.80 3.15
N ARG A 26 -3.08 18.85 3.80
CA ARG A 26 -2.28 19.86 4.48
C ARG A 26 -1.58 19.32 5.71
N ALA A 27 -0.46 19.92 6.12
CA ALA A 27 0.31 19.50 7.28
C ALA A 27 -0.51 19.51 8.59
N ASN A 28 -1.40 20.52 8.76
CA ASN A 28 -2.29 20.60 9.93
C ASN A 28 -3.46 19.59 9.92
N GLN A 29 -3.74 18.99 8.78
CA GLN A 29 -4.79 17.96 8.62
C GLN A 29 -4.26 16.52 8.80
N ARG A 30 -2.96 16.34 9.06
CA ARG A 30 -2.33 15.02 9.20
C ARG A 30 -2.53 14.49 10.62
N PRO A 31 -3.39 13.48 10.84
CA PRO A 31 -3.70 13.01 12.20
C PRO A 31 -2.68 12.04 12.78
N ILE A 32 -1.92 11.30 11.93
CA ILE A 32 -1.14 10.14 12.32
C ILE A 32 0.24 10.56 12.80
N GLY A 33 0.57 10.25 14.07
CA GLY A 33 1.92 10.42 14.62
C GLY A 33 2.85 9.27 14.24
N MET A 34 4.14 9.40 14.61
CA MET A 34 5.18 8.40 14.35
C MET A 34 4.81 7.00 14.88
N LEU A 35 4.37 6.93 16.14
CA LEU A 35 3.97 5.65 16.77
C LEU A 35 2.69 5.08 16.17
N GLY A 36 1.67 5.93 15.89
CA GLY A 36 0.45 5.49 15.22
C GLY A 36 0.74 4.90 13.84
N TYR A 37 1.67 5.49 13.09
CA TYR A 37 2.09 4.96 11.81
C TYR A 37 2.87 3.64 11.94
N ALA A 38 3.72 3.51 12.96
CA ALA A 38 4.40 2.24 13.24
C ALA A 38 3.41 1.12 13.62
N TRP A 39 2.36 1.42 14.43
CA TRP A 39 1.31 0.46 14.77
C TRP A 39 0.49 0.03 13.54
N ILE A 40 0.22 0.94 12.62
CA ILE A 40 -0.41 0.58 11.33
C ILE A 40 0.47 -0.46 10.61
N TRP A 41 1.79 -0.27 10.56
CA TRP A 41 2.70 -1.21 9.90
C TRP A 41 2.84 -2.55 10.62
N VAL A 42 2.83 -2.56 11.95
CA VAL A 42 2.74 -3.82 12.72
C VAL A 42 1.47 -4.58 12.31
N GLY A 43 0.32 -3.89 12.28
CA GLY A 43 -0.92 -4.49 11.82
C GLY A 43 -0.83 -5.02 10.39
N ILE A 44 -0.32 -4.20 9.45
CA ILE A 44 -0.20 -4.58 8.02
C ILE A 44 0.72 -5.80 7.82
N ALA A 45 1.78 -5.96 8.61
CA ALA A 45 2.71 -7.08 8.47
C ALA A 45 2.16 -8.41 9.00
N VAL A 46 1.16 -8.39 9.89
CA VAL A 46 0.58 -9.60 10.48
C VAL A 46 -0.63 -10.06 9.67
N ILE A 47 -0.36 -10.76 8.60
CA ILE A 47 -1.38 -11.42 7.78
C ILE A 47 -1.04 -12.90 7.60
N ILE A 48 -2.06 -13.75 7.45
CA ILE A 48 -1.89 -15.21 7.33
C ILE A 48 -0.95 -15.57 6.17
N ALA A 49 -1.06 -14.89 5.04
CA ALA A 49 -0.19 -15.13 3.88
C ALA A 49 1.32 -14.94 4.19
N THR A 50 1.68 -14.16 5.21
CA THR A 50 3.09 -14.00 5.63
C THR A 50 3.68 -15.28 6.19
N TYR A 51 2.89 -16.11 6.87
CA TYR A 51 3.36 -17.38 7.42
C TYR A 51 3.87 -18.31 6.31
N SER A 52 3.20 -18.34 5.14
CA SER A 52 3.61 -19.18 4.02
C SER A 52 4.99 -18.81 3.46
N LEU A 53 5.38 -17.53 3.50
CA LEU A 53 6.70 -17.09 3.05
C LEU A 53 7.83 -17.71 3.88
N GLY A 54 7.65 -17.80 5.21
CA GLY A 54 8.61 -18.43 6.10
C GLY A 54 8.70 -19.94 5.89
N ALA A 55 7.55 -20.61 5.80
CA ALA A 55 7.47 -22.05 5.56
C ALA A 55 8.10 -22.44 4.21
N THR A 56 7.87 -21.66 3.16
CA THR A 56 8.49 -21.90 1.84
C THR A 56 10.02 -21.86 1.91
N GLY A 57 10.60 -20.99 2.75
CA GLY A 57 12.04 -20.98 2.98
C GLY A 57 12.53 -22.29 3.63
N ILE A 58 11.83 -22.79 4.65
CA ILE A 58 12.17 -24.10 5.27
C ILE A 58 12.02 -25.24 4.26
N GLN A 59 10.91 -25.29 3.52
CA GLN A 59 10.68 -26.26 2.45
C GLN A 59 11.81 -26.24 1.41
N GLY A 60 12.38 -25.07 1.14
CA GLY A 60 13.54 -24.87 0.27
C GLY A 60 14.87 -25.37 0.82
N GLY A 61 14.91 -25.96 2.03
CA GLY A 61 16.11 -26.53 2.65
C GLY A 61 16.92 -25.53 3.50
N PHE A 62 16.41 -24.31 3.74
CA PHE A 62 17.12 -23.31 4.54
C PHE A 62 16.83 -23.48 6.05
N SER A 63 17.75 -22.98 6.89
CA SER A 63 17.52 -22.90 8.33
C SER A 63 16.56 -21.80 8.69
N LEU A 64 15.94 -21.90 9.87
CA LEU A 64 15.12 -20.84 10.45
C LEU A 64 15.87 -19.49 10.49
N GLY A 65 17.15 -19.49 10.93
CA GLY A 65 17.97 -18.29 10.97
C GLY A 65 18.23 -17.68 9.58
N THR A 66 18.51 -18.54 8.56
CA THR A 66 18.71 -18.07 7.17
C THR A 66 17.42 -17.49 6.59
N VAL A 67 16.29 -18.15 6.82
CA VAL A 67 14.96 -17.68 6.38
C VAL A 67 14.64 -16.33 7.02
N ALA A 68 14.76 -16.22 8.35
CA ALA A 68 14.47 -14.98 9.07
C ALA A 68 15.36 -13.82 8.61
N LEU A 69 16.67 -14.06 8.44
CA LEU A 69 17.61 -13.05 7.95
C LEU A 69 17.30 -12.62 6.50
N THR A 70 17.00 -13.57 5.61
CA THR A 70 16.65 -13.27 4.22
C THR A 70 15.39 -12.41 4.13
N ILE A 71 14.36 -12.75 4.91
CA ILE A 71 13.10 -12.00 4.98
C ILE A 71 13.36 -10.61 5.57
N LEU A 72 14.14 -10.51 6.65
CA LEU A 72 14.51 -9.22 7.24
C LEU A 72 15.22 -8.31 6.23
N LEU A 73 16.21 -8.82 5.51
CA LEU A 73 16.97 -8.06 4.51
C LEU A 73 16.08 -7.66 3.31
N ALA A 74 15.21 -8.55 2.83
CA ALA A 74 14.26 -8.23 1.77
C ALA A 74 13.31 -7.10 2.19
N ASN A 75 12.82 -7.14 3.43
CA ASN A 75 11.92 -6.11 3.95
C ASN A 75 12.63 -4.78 4.26
N LEU A 76 13.90 -4.80 4.68
CA LEU A 76 14.71 -3.59 4.77
C LEU A 76 14.91 -2.96 3.38
N THR A 77 15.17 -3.77 2.36
CA THR A 77 15.35 -3.29 0.99
C THR A 77 14.07 -2.66 0.45
N ILE A 78 12.95 -3.35 0.53
CA ILE A 78 11.67 -2.80 0.05
C ILE A 78 11.20 -1.62 0.90
N GLY A 79 11.44 -1.64 2.22
CA GLY A 79 11.17 -0.53 3.12
C GLY A 79 11.95 0.74 2.75
N ALA A 80 13.22 0.60 2.36
CA ALA A 80 14.02 1.72 1.85
C ALA A 80 13.45 2.28 0.53
N LEU A 81 12.99 1.42 -0.40
CA LEU A 81 12.30 1.86 -1.61
C LEU A 81 10.97 2.55 -1.30
N MET A 82 10.22 2.04 -0.32
CA MET A 82 8.99 2.69 0.15
C MET A 82 9.24 4.10 0.70
N LEU A 83 10.39 4.37 1.32
CA LEU A 83 10.73 5.73 1.77
C LEU A 83 10.83 6.72 0.61
N LEU A 84 11.30 6.27 -0.56
CA LEU A 84 11.38 7.12 -1.74
C LEU A 84 9.99 7.50 -2.25
N THR A 85 9.09 6.53 -2.40
CA THR A 85 7.72 6.80 -2.87
C THR A 85 6.87 7.51 -1.82
N ALA A 86 7.10 7.24 -0.52
CA ALA A 86 6.44 7.89 0.61
C ALA A 86 6.62 9.42 0.62
N ASP A 87 7.76 9.90 0.11
CA ASP A 87 8.08 11.32 0.06
C ASP A 87 7.05 12.15 -0.74
N ILE A 88 6.42 11.55 -1.74
CA ILE A 88 5.35 12.16 -2.53
C ILE A 88 4.18 12.59 -1.61
N GLY A 89 3.78 11.68 -0.69
CA GLY A 89 2.74 11.97 0.29
C GLY A 89 3.17 12.97 1.36
N THR A 90 4.39 12.84 1.90
CA THR A 90 4.88 13.72 2.96
C THR A 90 5.26 15.10 2.46
N GLU A 91 5.78 15.24 1.25
CA GLU A 91 6.14 16.52 0.63
C GLU A 91 4.91 17.29 0.15
N HIS A 92 4.10 16.64 -0.71
CA HIS A 92 3.04 17.34 -1.45
C HIS A 92 1.63 17.04 -0.93
N GLY A 93 1.46 16.10 0.01
CA GLY A 93 0.14 15.68 0.51
C GLY A 93 -0.68 14.88 -0.51
N LEU A 94 -0.06 14.37 -1.56
CA LEU A 94 -0.73 13.70 -2.69
C LEU A 94 -0.97 12.21 -2.44
N SER A 95 -2.08 11.70 -3.00
CA SER A 95 -2.33 10.27 -3.12
C SER A 95 -1.57 9.67 -4.31
N PHE A 96 -1.37 8.35 -4.30
CA PHE A 96 -0.72 7.61 -5.37
C PHE A 96 -1.34 7.88 -6.74
N ALA A 97 -2.67 7.69 -6.87
CA ALA A 97 -3.35 7.82 -8.16
C ALA A 97 -3.29 9.23 -8.74
N VAL A 98 -3.33 10.27 -7.90
CA VAL A 98 -3.17 11.67 -8.34
C VAL A 98 -1.72 11.94 -8.77
N TYR A 99 -0.74 11.46 -8.00
CA TYR A 99 0.66 11.63 -8.40
C TYR A 99 0.94 10.99 -9.78
N LEU A 100 0.37 9.80 -10.05
CA LEU A 100 0.57 9.13 -11.33
C LEU A 100 0.12 9.95 -12.56
N ARG A 101 -0.69 11.00 -12.37
CA ARG A 101 -1.04 11.91 -13.46
C ARG A 101 0.19 12.61 -14.05
N ALA A 102 1.26 12.79 -13.28
CA ALA A 102 2.51 13.36 -13.76
C ALA A 102 3.27 12.40 -14.69
N PRO A 103 3.66 11.17 -14.30
CA PRO A 103 4.39 10.27 -15.18
C PRO A 103 3.55 9.58 -16.27
N PHE A 104 2.21 9.49 -16.14
CA PHE A 104 1.36 8.76 -17.09
C PHE A 104 0.39 9.65 -17.89
N GLY A 105 0.19 10.89 -17.48
CA GLY A 105 -0.82 11.79 -18.03
C GLY A 105 -2.16 11.70 -17.29
N LEU A 106 -3.03 12.70 -17.48
CA LEU A 106 -4.26 12.87 -16.69
C LEU A 106 -5.23 11.67 -16.80
N TYR A 107 -5.37 11.07 -17.98
CA TYR A 107 -6.14 9.84 -18.18
C TYR A 107 -5.27 8.60 -18.28
N GLY A 108 -4.00 8.74 -18.67
CA GLY A 108 -3.05 7.63 -18.71
C GLY A 108 -2.84 6.99 -17.33
N THR A 109 -2.98 7.75 -16.24
CA THR A 109 -2.94 7.26 -14.87
C THR A 109 -3.96 6.16 -14.57
N HIS A 110 -5.10 6.12 -15.28
CA HIS A 110 -6.16 5.16 -14.99
C HIS A 110 -5.70 3.71 -15.15
N LEU A 111 -4.86 3.40 -16.14
CA LEU A 111 -4.38 2.05 -16.38
C LEU A 111 -3.53 1.50 -15.21
N PRO A 112 -2.39 2.13 -14.85
CA PRO A 112 -1.57 1.64 -13.74
C PRO A 112 -2.26 1.80 -12.37
N ALA A 113 -3.08 2.85 -12.17
CA ALA A 113 -3.81 3.01 -10.92
C ALA A 113 -4.88 1.94 -10.74
N VAL A 114 -5.68 1.62 -11.77
CA VAL A 114 -6.68 0.55 -11.72
C VAL A 114 -6.04 -0.81 -11.50
N SER A 115 -4.91 -1.11 -12.15
CA SER A 115 -4.20 -2.37 -11.92
C SER A 115 -3.87 -2.55 -10.44
N ARG A 116 -3.39 -1.49 -9.76
CA ARG A 116 -3.15 -1.52 -8.30
C ARG A 116 -4.46 -1.57 -7.50
N GLY A 117 -5.49 -0.80 -7.90
CA GLY A 117 -6.78 -0.78 -7.22
C GLY A 117 -7.49 -2.12 -7.24
N VAL A 118 -7.45 -2.84 -8.36
CA VAL A 118 -7.99 -4.19 -8.50
C VAL A 118 -7.23 -5.18 -7.62
N VAL A 119 -5.89 -5.15 -7.65
CA VAL A 119 -5.07 -5.99 -6.75
C VAL A 119 -5.38 -5.70 -5.28
N ALA A 120 -5.59 -4.42 -4.90
CA ALA A 120 -6.00 -4.08 -3.54
C ALA A 120 -7.38 -4.67 -3.18
N ALA A 121 -8.35 -4.58 -4.09
CA ALA A 121 -9.66 -5.17 -3.87
C ALA A 121 -9.58 -6.72 -3.77
N MET A 122 -8.74 -7.39 -4.57
CA MET A 122 -8.50 -8.83 -4.45
C MET A 122 -7.90 -9.19 -3.09
N TRP A 123 -6.91 -8.46 -2.61
CA TRP A 123 -6.36 -8.62 -1.27
C TRP A 123 -7.39 -8.37 -0.17
N PHE A 124 -8.31 -7.40 -0.37
CA PHE A 124 -9.43 -7.20 0.55
C PHE A 124 -10.29 -8.47 0.65
N GLY A 125 -10.62 -9.10 -0.48
CA GLY A 125 -11.37 -10.34 -0.51
C GLY A 125 -10.65 -11.48 0.23
N ILE A 126 -9.35 -11.70 -0.05
CA ILE A 126 -8.53 -12.74 0.59
C ILE A 126 -8.53 -12.58 2.12
N GLN A 127 -8.23 -11.38 2.60
CA GLN A 127 -8.15 -11.14 4.04
C GLN A 127 -9.53 -11.18 4.72
N THR A 128 -10.57 -10.73 4.03
CA THR A 128 -11.95 -10.87 4.52
C THR A 128 -12.35 -12.34 4.64
N TYR A 129 -11.98 -13.17 3.67
CA TYR A 129 -12.25 -14.63 3.72
C TYR A 129 -11.54 -15.28 4.92
N LEU A 130 -10.25 -15.01 5.10
CA LEU A 130 -9.48 -15.55 6.23
C LEU A 130 -10.02 -15.09 7.59
N GLY A 131 -10.41 -13.83 7.71
CA GLY A 131 -11.05 -13.31 8.93
C GLY A 131 -12.45 -13.87 9.17
N ALA A 132 -13.19 -14.15 8.10
CA ALA A 132 -14.51 -14.77 8.18
C ALA A 132 -14.46 -16.23 8.65
N LEU A 133 -13.43 -16.98 8.26
CA LEU A 133 -13.22 -18.34 8.79
C LEU A 133 -12.99 -18.30 10.31
N ALA A 134 -12.23 -17.31 10.81
CA ALA A 134 -12.04 -17.14 12.24
C ALA A 134 -13.34 -16.71 12.95
N LEU A 135 -14.11 -15.79 12.38
CA LEU A 135 -15.43 -15.43 12.90
C LEU A 135 -16.40 -16.60 12.91
N ASN A 136 -16.36 -17.46 11.89
CA ASN A 136 -17.15 -18.67 11.84
C ASN A 136 -16.81 -19.60 13.01
N GLY A 137 -15.52 -19.81 13.30
CA GLY A 137 -15.08 -20.59 14.47
C GLY A 137 -15.55 -20.00 15.79
N ILE A 138 -15.56 -18.66 15.94
CA ILE A 138 -16.13 -17.98 17.12
C ILE A 138 -17.64 -18.20 17.19
N GLY A 139 -18.34 -18.07 16.07
CA GLY A 139 -19.79 -18.31 15.98
C GLY A 139 -20.16 -19.74 16.33
N GLU A 140 -19.41 -20.72 15.85
CA GLU A 140 -19.60 -22.12 16.17
C GLU A 140 -19.40 -22.40 17.67
N TYR A 141 -18.36 -21.82 18.26
CA TYR A 141 -18.06 -21.97 19.69
C TYR A 141 -19.18 -21.43 20.60
N PHE A 142 -19.68 -20.21 20.35
CA PHE A 142 -20.68 -19.56 21.22
C PHE A 142 -22.13 -19.88 20.87
N LEU A 143 -22.43 -20.08 19.58
CA LEU A 143 -23.80 -20.15 19.06
C LEU A 143 -24.15 -21.54 18.54
N GLY A 144 -23.16 -22.46 18.42
CA GLY A 144 -23.34 -23.72 17.73
C GLY A 144 -23.71 -23.56 16.25
N PHE A 145 -23.40 -22.40 15.64
CA PHE A 145 -23.81 -22.04 14.30
C PHE A 145 -22.58 -21.83 13.42
N SER A 146 -22.50 -22.59 12.33
CA SER A 146 -21.42 -22.55 11.35
C SER A 146 -21.99 -22.18 9.97
N ASN A 147 -21.62 -21.00 9.47
CA ASN A 147 -21.93 -20.53 8.13
C ASN A 147 -20.88 -19.48 7.71
N TRP A 148 -19.76 -19.96 7.17
CA TRP A 148 -18.64 -19.09 6.80
C TRP A 148 -19.03 -17.98 5.79
N PHE A 149 -19.99 -18.23 4.89
CA PHE A 149 -20.42 -17.26 3.89
C PHE A 149 -21.20 -16.09 4.53
N LEU A 150 -22.03 -16.37 5.52
CA LEU A 150 -22.67 -15.31 6.31
C LEU A 150 -21.65 -14.44 7.03
N TRP A 151 -20.68 -15.08 7.70
CA TRP A 151 -19.61 -14.36 8.39
C TRP A 151 -18.73 -13.57 7.42
N TYR A 152 -18.50 -14.08 6.22
CA TYR A 152 -17.78 -13.38 5.14
C TYR A 152 -18.51 -12.11 4.73
N ALA A 153 -19.81 -12.18 4.46
CA ALA A 153 -20.62 -11.03 4.09
C ALA A 153 -20.69 -9.98 5.22
N LEU A 154 -20.90 -10.42 6.47
CA LEU A 154 -20.93 -9.54 7.63
C LEU A 154 -19.57 -8.86 7.88
N PHE A 155 -18.49 -9.60 7.81
CA PHE A 155 -17.15 -9.05 8.02
C PHE A 155 -16.76 -8.05 6.92
N ALA A 156 -17.11 -8.35 5.67
CA ALA A 156 -16.93 -7.39 4.57
C ALA A 156 -17.72 -6.09 4.84
N ALA A 157 -18.97 -6.20 5.23
CA ALA A 157 -19.82 -5.02 5.51
C ALA A 157 -19.26 -4.16 6.67
N VAL A 158 -18.80 -4.79 7.75
CA VAL A 158 -18.23 -4.09 8.91
C VAL A 158 -16.93 -3.36 8.52
N GLN A 159 -16.06 -4.00 7.74
CA GLN A 159 -14.81 -3.39 7.27
C GLN A 159 -15.06 -2.20 6.35
N VAL A 160 -16.01 -2.35 5.41
CA VAL A 160 -16.45 -1.26 4.51
C VAL A 160 -16.99 -0.10 5.34
N ALA A 161 -17.90 -0.36 6.28
CA ALA A 161 -18.47 0.68 7.15
C ALA A 161 -17.38 1.40 7.97
N ASN A 162 -16.43 0.68 8.55
CA ASN A 162 -15.33 1.25 9.30
C ASN A 162 -14.42 2.13 8.42
N THR A 163 -14.11 1.68 7.20
CA THR A 163 -13.26 2.43 6.25
C THR A 163 -13.95 3.73 5.79
N MET A 164 -15.28 3.74 5.67
CA MET A 164 -16.06 4.94 5.34
C MET A 164 -15.96 6.05 6.41
N LEU A 165 -15.56 5.71 7.65
CA LEU A 165 -15.31 6.68 8.73
C LEU A 165 -13.94 7.39 8.59
N GLY A 166 -13.12 6.95 7.65
CA GLY A 166 -11.85 7.57 7.30
C GLY A 166 -10.63 7.08 8.08
N ILE A 167 -9.46 7.62 7.73
CA ILE A 167 -8.14 7.13 8.17
C ILE A 167 -7.94 7.15 9.69
N LYS A 168 -8.55 8.09 10.40
CA LYS A 168 -8.43 8.19 11.86
C LYS A 168 -9.07 6.99 12.59
N SER A 169 -10.18 6.47 12.05
CA SER A 169 -10.82 5.25 12.57
C SER A 169 -9.95 4.02 12.35
N VAL A 170 -9.33 3.93 11.18
CA VAL A 170 -8.41 2.85 10.82
C VAL A 170 -7.15 2.87 11.70
N GLU A 171 -6.55 4.03 11.93
CA GLU A 171 -5.38 4.19 12.81
C GLU A 171 -5.69 3.80 14.25
N ARG A 172 -6.85 4.20 14.78
CA ARG A 172 -7.28 3.81 16.14
C ARG A 172 -7.42 2.30 16.29
N LEU A 173 -8.03 1.63 15.31
CA LEU A 173 -8.17 0.17 15.31
C LEU A 173 -6.79 -0.50 15.31
N ALA A 174 -5.88 -0.06 14.45
CA ALA A 174 -4.52 -0.60 14.37
C ALA A 174 -3.75 -0.42 15.68
N SER A 175 -3.82 0.76 16.29
CA SER A 175 -3.13 1.06 17.55
C SER A 175 -3.65 0.24 18.73
N LEU A 176 -4.93 -0.11 18.75
CA LEU A 176 -5.51 -0.99 19.77
C LEU A 176 -5.17 -2.47 19.53
N ALA A 177 -5.19 -2.91 18.26
CA ALA A 177 -4.97 -4.30 17.90
C ALA A 177 -3.49 -4.71 17.98
N ALA A 178 -2.56 -3.83 17.57
CA ALA A 178 -1.15 -4.19 17.40
C ALA A 178 -0.46 -4.76 18.64
N PRO A 179 -0.63 -4.22 19.86
CA PRO A 179 -0.02 -4.83 21.06
C PRO A 179 -0.53 -6.26 21.34
N ALA A 180 -1.84 -6.48 21.17
CA ALA A 180 -2.45 -7.81 21.33
C ALA A 180 -1.93 -8.79 20.26
N ILE A 181 -1.83 -8.33 19.02
CA ILE A 181 -1.28 -9.11 17.91
C ILE A 181 0.16 -9.58 18.22
N ILE A 182 1.03 -8.67 18.71
CA ILE A 182 2.41 -9.03 19.08
C ILE A 182 2.44 -10.08 20.20
N ALA A 183 1.65 -9.85 21.26
CA ALA A 183 1.62 -10.77 22.41
C ALA A 183 1.16 -12.18 22.03
N ILE A 184 0.09 -12.27 21.23
CA ILE A 184 -0.45 -13.56 20.80
C ILE A 184 0.47 -14.23 19.77
N SER A 185 1.12 -13.47 18.89
CA SER A 185 2.15 -14.01 17.98
C SER A 185 3.33 -14.62 18.72
N ALA A 186 3.78 -13.99 19.82
CA ALA A 186 4.81 -14.56 20.69
C ALA A 186 4.32 -15.87 21.36
N TRP A 187 3.08 -15.89 21.87
CA TRP A 187 2.48 -17.12 22.42
C TRP A 187 2.43 -18.24 21.36
N MET A 188 2.00 -17.94 20.14
CA MET A 188 1.98 -18.91 19.03
C MET A 188 3.38 -19.49 18.77
N TYR A 189 4.42 -18.66 18.75
CA TYR A 189 5.79 -19.12 18.55
C TYR A 189 6.21 -20.15 19.61
N PHE A 190 6.01 -19.86 20.88
CA PHE A 190 6.38 -20.77 21.98
C PHE A 190 5.54 -22.07 21.97
N THR A 191 4.26 -21.98 21.63
CA THR A 191 3.39 -23.16 21.50
C THR A 191 3.90 -24.10 20.39
N LEU A 192 4.23 -23.54 19.22
CA LEU A 192 4.72 -24.32 18.08
C LEU A 192 6.13 -24.90 18.33
N ASP A 193 7.01 -24.15 19.01
CA ASP A 193 8.31 -24.67 19.43
C ASP A 193 8.14 -25.83 20.41
N GLY A 194 7.22 -25.72 21.38
CA GLY A 194 6.85 -26.84 22.26
C GLY A 194 6.38 -28.07 21.50
N ILE A 195 5.54 -27.92 20.47
CA ILE A 195 5.10 -29.04 19.61
C ILE A 195 6.30 -29.66 18.89
N ALA A 196 7.22 -28.84 18.34
CA ALA A 196 8.43 -29.35 17.69
C ALA A 196 9.30 -30.17 18.67
N GLN A 197 9.50 -29.66 19.88
CA GLN A 197 10.30 -30.32 20.92
C GLN A 197 9.68 -31.67 21.34
N THR A 198 8.36 -31.79 21.47
CA THR A 198 7.70 -33.07 21.76
C THR A 198 7.96 -34.15 20.71
N LYS A 199 8.24 -33.73 19.46
CA LYS A 199 8.61 -34.60 18.35
C LYS A 199 10.12 -34.79 18.20
N GLY A 200 10.92 -34.33 19.15
CA GLY A 200 12.39 -34.39 19.10
C GLY A 200 13.02 -33.50 18.01
N LEU A 201 12.28 -32.52 17.50
CA LEU A 201 12.76 -31.58 16.47
C LEU A 201 13.34 -30.32 17.12
N ASN A 202 14.53 -29.88 16.66
CA ASN A 202 15.11 -28.61 17.03
C ASN A 202 14.91 -27.62 15.88
N ILE A 203 14.15 -26.56 16.13
CA ILE A 203 13.76 -25.54 15.11
C ILE A 203 14.97 -24.80 14.50
N TRP A 204 16.07 -24.69 15.22
CA TRP A 204 17.27 -23.98 14.76
C TRP A 204 18.18 -24.83 13.87
N THR A 205 18.20 -26.14 14.10
CA THR A 205 19.04 -27.08 13.34
C THR A 205 18.30 -27.84 12.26
N PHE A 206 16.98 -27.80 12.26
CA PHE A 206 16.14 -28.46 11.25
C PHE A 206 16.48 -27.98 9.83
N ARG A 207 16.48 -28.93 8.89
CA ARG A 207 16.61 -28.70 7.44
C ARG A 207 15.69 -29.67 6.72
N ALA A 208 14.88 -29.14 5.79
CA ALA A 208 14.17 -29.99 4.82
C ALA A 208 15.11 -30.35 3.65
N GLU A 209 14.74 -31.34 2.86
CA GLU A 209 15.53 -31.83 1.72
C GLU A 209 15.48 -30.93 0.47
N GLY A 210 14.83 -29.77 0.55
CA GLY A 210 14.67 -28.84 -0.56
C GLY A 210 15.98 -28.20 -1.03
N GLN A 211 16.02 -27.77 -2.28
CA GLN A 211 17.16 -27.12 -2.93
C GLN A 211 16.73 -25.81 -3.62
N ALA A 212 16.04 -24.93 -2.91
CA ALA A 212 15.62 -23.65 -3.45
C ALA A 212 16.77 -22.62 -3.48
N SER A 213 16.63 -21.55 -4.28
CA SER A 213 17.55 -20.44 -4.28
C SER A 213 17.11 -19.36 -3.28
N LEU A 214 18.04 -18.82 -2.48
CA LEU A 214 17.78 -17.72 -1.56
C LEU A 214 17.26 -16.47 -2.27
N ILE A 215 17.69 -16.22 -3.51
CA ILE A 215 17.24 -15.08 -4.30
C ILE A 215 15.74 -15.16 -4.58
N VAL A 216 15.18 -16.37 -4.76
CA VAL A 216 13.76 -16.58 -4.98
C VAL A 216 12.96 -16.18 -3.73
N LEU A 217 13.40 -16.59 -2.55
CA LEU A 217 12.78 -16.22 -1.27
C LEU A 217 12.86 -14.70 -1.04
N PHE A 218 14.02 -14.11 -1.32
CA PHE A 218 14.25 -12.67 -1.22
C PHE A 218 13.30 -11.88 -2.13
N VAL A 219 13.23 -12.25 -3.42
CA VAL A 219 12.40 -11.57 -4.42
C VAL A 219 10.91 -11.78 -4.14
N ALA A 220 10.49 -12.97 -3.69
CA ALA A 220 9.11 -13.22 -3.31
C ALA A 220 8.64 -12.28 -2.19
N ASN A 221 9.49 -12.05 -1.17
CA ASN A 221 9.21 -11.09 -0.11
C ASN A 221 9.15 -9.63 -0.62
N MET A 222 10.03 -9.22 -1.53
CA MET A 222 9.95 -7.91 -2.16
C MET A 222 8.68 -7.75 -2.99
N SER A 223 8.34 -8.76 -3.79
CA SER A 223 7.13 -8.76 -4.63
C SER A 223 5.85 -8.71 -3.80
N PHE A 224 5.83 -9.39 -2.65
CA PHE A 224 4.71 -9.34 -1.71
C PHE A 224 4.36 -7.90 -1.30
N TRP A 225 5.36 -7.06 -1.09
CA TRP A 225 5.18 -5.65 -0.72
C TRP A 225 5.18 -4.67 -1.88
N SER A 226 5.28 -5.13 -3.12
CA SER A 226 5.31 -4.25 -4.29
C SER A 226 4.08 -3.34 -4.38
N THR A 227 2.92 -3.83 -3.93
CA THR A 227 1.68 -3.06 -3.82
C THR A 227 1.83 -1.84 -2.93
N MET A 228 2.35 -2.05 -1.72
CA MET A 228 2.56 -0.99 -0.74
C MET A 228 3.73 -0.07 -1.12
N ALA A 229 4.74 -0.60 -1.82
CA ALA A 229 5.89 0.19 -2.25
C ALA A 229 5.53 1.30 -3.23
N ILE A 230 4.48 1.15 -4.01
CA ILE A 230 4.04 2.18 -4.96
C ILE A 230 2.97 3.10 -4.39
N ASP A 231 2.04 2.59 -3.60
CA ASP A 231 0.90 3.39 -3.16
C ASP A 231 0.98 3.89 -1.71
N ILE A 232 2.13 3.75 -1.11
CA ILE A 232 2.40 4.27 0.23
C ILE A 232 2.06 5.77 0.40
N PRO A 233 2.09 6.64 -0.63
CA PRO A 233 1.61 8.01 -0.55
C PRO A 233 0.17 8.12 -0.02
N ASN A 234 -0.69 7.12 -0.28
CA ASN A 234 -2.05 7.08 0.23
C ASN A 234 -2.13 7.13 1.77
N LEU A 235 -1.12 6.59 2.46
CA LEU A 235 -1.01 6.63 3.92
C LEU A 235 -0.12 7.77 4.40
N THR A 236 1.06 7.98 3.78
CA THR A 236 2.05 8.93 4.28
C THR A 236 1.62 10.38 4.16
N ARG A 237 0.70 10.73 3.27
CA ARG A 237 0.07 12.06 3.23
C ARG A 237 -0.68 12.42 4.52
N PHE A 238 -1.05 11.44 5.33
CA PHE A 238 -1.71 11.63 6.63
C PHE A 238 -0.77 11.56 7.83
N VAL A 239 0.53 11.31 7.61
CA VAL A 239 1.53 11.22 8.67
C VAL A 239 2.13 12.58 8.98
N LYS A 240 2.17 12.96 10.27
CA LYS A 240 2.83 14.18 10.73
C LYS A 240 4.33 14.09 10.49
N THR A 241 4.85 14.99 9.69
CA THR A 241 6.27 15.10 9.35
C THR A 241 6.77 16.51 9.63
N GLN A 242 8.09 16.66 9.74
CA GLN A 242 8.69 17.95 9.94
C GLN A 242 8.56 18.79 8.64
N THR A 243 8.17 20.07 8.77
CA THR A 243 8.08 21.02 7.67
C THR A 243 9.20 22.05 7.75
N GLY A 244 9.46 22.78 6.66
CA GLY A 244 10.49 23.80 6.61
C GLY A 244 11.92 23.26 6.64
N THR A 245 12.13 21.98 6.28
CA THR A 245 13.48 21.41 6.15
C THR A 245 13.64 20.67 4.83
N ARG A 246 14.67 21.03 4.06
CA ARG A 246 15.01 20.36 2.80
C ARG A 246 15.66 18.98 2.98
N SER A 247 16.15 18.68 4.20
CA SER A 247 16.74 17.38 4.52
C SER A 247 15.69 16.27 4.42
N PHE A 248 15.83 15.40 3.44
CA PHE A 248 14.96 14.22 3.26
C PHE A 248 14.85 13.37 4.54
N LEU A 249 15.98 13.07 5.18
CA LEU A 249 16.02 12.24 6.38
C LEU A 249 15.33 12.91 7.57
N ARG A 250 15.56 14.21 7.79
CA ARG A 250 14.93 14.94 8.91
C ARG A 250 13.42 15.03 8.70
N ARG A 251 12.98 15.41 7.50
CA ARG A 251 11.56 15.55 7.18
C ARG A 251 10.82 14.23 7.34
N ASN A 252 11.37 13.14 6.84
CA ASN A 252 10.72 11.84 6.81
C ASN A 252 10.99 10.97 8.06
N ARG A 253 11.60 11.52 9.12
CA ARG A 253 11.95 10.76 10.34
C ARG A 253 10.76 10.00 10.92
N SER A 254 9.56 10.58 10.88
CA SER A 254 8.35 9.93 11.42
C SER A 254 7.96 8.65 10.72
N ILE A 255 8.38 8.44 9.45
CA ILE A 255 8.06 7.22 8.69
C ILE A 255 9.16 6.16 8.77
N PHE A 256 10.38 6.51 9.17
CA PHE A 256 11.51 5.57 9.22
C PHE A 256 11.26 4.43 10.22
N LEU A 257 10.72 4.74 11.41
CA LEU A 257 10.42 3.73 12.43
C LEU A 257 9.48 2.65 11.86
N ALA A 258 8.47 3.07 11.13
CA ALA A 258 7.51 2.15 10.53
C ALA A 258 8.13 1.27 9.43
N GLN A 259 8.82 1.88 8.48
CA GLN A 259 9.28 1.20 7.26
C GLN A 259 10.61 0.47 7.41
N LEU A 260 11.48 0.90 8.31
CA LEU A 260 12.81 0.28 8.52
C LEU A 260 12.90 -0.54 9.81
N VAL A 261 11.90 -0.46 10.70
CA VAL A 261 11.88 -1.24 11.94
C VAL A 261 10.59 -2.03 12.06
N ALA A 262 9.42 -1.37 12.14
CA ALA A 262 8.16 -2.06 12.40
C ALA A 262 7.85 -3.10 11.31
N LEU A 263 7.91 -2.75 10.04
CA LEU A 263 7.70 -3.69 8.94
C LEU A 263 8.73 -4.84 8.94
N PRO A 264 10.06 -4.60 8.84
CA PRO A 264 11.01 -5.70 8.70
C PRO A 264 11.02 -6.66 9.88
N VAL A 265 10.96 -6.13 11.10
CA VAL A 265 10.98 -6.94 12.33
C VAL A 265 9.70 -7.75 12.47
N THR A 266 8.52 -7.12 12.30
CA THR A 266 7.25 -7.82 12.40
C THR A 266 7.10 -8.88 11.30
N GLN A 267 7.47 -8.55 10.06
CA GLN A 267 7.41 -9.50 8.95
C GLN A 267 8.31 -10.72 9.18
N ALA A 268 9.56 -10.50 9.62
CA ALA A 268 10.48 -11.59 9.91
C ALA A 268 9.97 -12.47 11.07
N MET A 269 9.38 -11.87 12.11
CA MET A 269 8.77 -12.59 13.22
C MET A 269 7.59 -13.45 12.75
N ILE A 270 6.66 -12.88 11.99
CA ILE A 270 5.45 -13.59 11.54
C ILE A 270 5.81 -14.70 10.55
N ALA A 271 6.71 -14.45 9.61
CA ALA A 271 7.20 -15.49 8.71
C ALA A 271 7.98 -16.57 9.47
N GLY A 272 8.74 -16.21 10.51
CA GLY A 272 9.40 -17.15 11.42
C GLY A 272 8.42 -18.09 12.11
N ILE A 273 7.26 -17.58 12.55
CA ILE A 273 6.19 -18.42 13.15
C ILE A 273 5.67 -19.43 12.13
N GLY A 274 5.43 -19.03 10.87
CA GLY A 274 5.04 -19.97 9.81
C GLY A 274 6.12 -21.00 9.50
N ALA A 275 7.40 -20.61 9.54
CA ALA A 275 8.53 -21.52 9.43
C ALA A 275 8.55 -22.55 10.57
N VAL A 276 8.37 -22.14 11.82
CA VAL A 276 8.31 -23.04 12.99
C VAL A 276 7.08 -23.95 12.92
N SER A 277 5.93 -23.44 12.48
CA SER A 277 4.73 -24.24 12.24
C SER A 277 5.02 -25.39 11.26
N PHE A 278 5.66 -25.08 10.14
CA PHE A 278 6.03 -26.10 9.15
C PHE A 278 7.03 -27.12 9.72
N ILE A 279 8.04 -26.68 10.46
CA ILE A 279 9.01 -27.58 11.12
C ILE A 279 8.29 -28.53 12.08
N ALA A 280 7.37 -28.00 12.89
CA ALA A 280 6.68 -28.75 13.92
C ALA A 280 5.67 -29.78 13.35
N THR A 281 4.99 -29.46 12.23
CA THR A 281 3.80 -30.21 11.81
C THR A 281 3.73 -30.51 10.32
N GLY A 282 4.58 -29.89 9.48
CA GLY A 282 4.46 -29.93 8.02
C GLY A 282 3.41 -28.95 7.46
N ASN A 283 2.65 -28.26 8.34
CA ASN A 283 1.67 -27.25 7.94
C ASN A 283 2.23 -25.82 8.13
N TRP A 284 2.16 -25.01 7.10
CA TRP A 284 2.65 -23.63 7.12
C TRP A 284 1.73 -22.67 7.90
N ASN A 285 0.45 -23.05 8.12
CA ASN A 285 -0.53 -22.20 8.77
C ASN A 285 -0.62 -22.47 10.27
N PRO A 286 0.02 -21.66 11.12
CA PRO A 286 0.04 -21.88 12.57
C PRO A 286 -1.36 -21.75 13.20
N VAL A 287 -2.27 -21.03 12.55
CA VAL A 287 -3.65 -20.88 13.02
C VAL A 287 -4.37 -22.23 12.97
N GLU A 288 -4.28 -22.93 11.83
CA GLU A 288 -4.87 -24.27 11.67
C GLU A 288 -4.24 -25.29 12.62
N VAL A 289 -2.90 -25.25 12.78
CA VAL A 289 -2.19 -26.15 13.68
C VAL A 289 -2.65 -25.97 15.12
N ILE A 290 -2.66 -24.74 15.62
CA ILE A 290 -3.05 -24.46 17.00
C ILE A 290 -4.56 -24.66 17.19
N GLN A 291 -5.38 -24.35 16.18
CA GLN A 291 -6.82 -24.55 16.23
C GLN A 291 -7.20 -26.02 16.34
N GLY A 292 -6.41 -26.91 15.75
CA GLY A 292 -6.63 -28.36 15.85
C GLY A 292 -6.46 -28.90 17.29
N ASP A 293 -5.55 -28.32 18.06
CA ASP A 293 -5.20 -28.73 19.41
C ASP A 293 -5.79 -27.81 20.51
N ALA A 294 -6.07 -26.55 20.19
CA ALA A 294 -6.54 -25.55 21.14
C ALA A 294 -8.04 -25.73 21.44
N GLN A 295 -8.38 -25.60 22.72
CA GLN A 295 -9.76 -25.64 23.21
C GLN A 295 -10.05 -24.44 24.15
N GLY A 296 -11.32 -24.14 24.33
CA GLY A 296 -11.76 -23.13 25.27
C GLY A 296 -11.22 -21.73 24.97
N VAL A 297 -10.66 -21.06 25.98
CA VAL A 297 -10.21 -19.68 25.90
C VAL A 297 -9.03 -19.50 24.94
N ALA A 298 -8.12 -20.47 24.86
CA ALA A 298 -6.95 -20.40 23.97
C ALA A 298 -7.37 -20.34 22.49
N LEU A 299 -8.36 -21.13 22.09
CA LEU A 299 -8.96 -21.09 20.74
C LEU A 299 -9.58 -19.73 20.46
N LEU A 300 -10.36 -19.19 21.39
CA LEU A 300 -11.01 -17.88 21.21
C LEU A 300 -10.00 -16.76 21.06
N VAL A 301 -8.95 -16.75 21.88
CA VAL A 301 -7.87 -15.75 21.78
C VAL A 301 -7.20 -15.80 20.43
N LEU A 302 -6.92 -16.99 19.89
CA LEU A 302 -6.34 -17.18 18.56
C LEU A 302 -7.26 -16.63 17.46
N LEU A 303 -8.54 -16.98 17.49
CA LEU A 303 -9.51 -16.57 16.47
C LEU A 303 -9.73 -15.04 16.51
N VAL A 304 -9.80 -14.44 17.70
CA VAL A 304 -9.88 -12.97 17.86
C VAL A 304 -8.63 -12.30 17.29
N LEU A 305 -7.43 -12.84 17.51
CA LEU A 305 -6.21 -12.34 16.88
C LEU A 305 -6.35 -12.26 15.36
N VAL A 306 -6.77 -13.37 14.74
CA VAL A 306 -6.92 -13.46 13.28
C VAL A 306 -7.89 -12.39 12.80
N VAL A 307 -9.05 -12.22 13.43
CA VAL A 307 -10.03 -11.20 13.07
C VAL A 307 -9.43 -9.79 13.16
N LEU A 308 -8.77 -9.46 14.27
CA LEU A 308 -8.17 -8.14 14.47
C LEU A 308 -7.04 -7.87 13.47
N ALA A 309 -6.18 -8.85 13.22
CA ALA A 309 -5.08 -8.73 12.26
C ALA A 309 -5.62 -8.49 10.83
N GLN A 310 -6.57 -9.31 10.37
CA GLN A 310 -7.15 -9.14 9.04
C GLN A 310 -7.91 -7.80 8.93
N TRP A 311 -8.67 -7.40 9.95
CA TRP A 311 -9.42 -6.14 9.93
C TRP A 311 -8.51 -4.92 9.86
N SER A 312 -7.50 -4.85 10.72
CA SER A 312 -6.54 -3.74 10.77
C SER A 312 -5.81 -3.55 9.44
N THR A 313 -5.27 -4.64 8.88
CA THR A 313 -4.55 -4.61 7.61
C THR A 313 -5.46 -4.24 6.45
N ASN A 314 -6.62 -4.87 6.38
CA ASN A 314 -7.51 -4.77 5.23
C ASN A 314 -7.99 -3.36 4.97
N ASN A 315 -8.33 -2.62 6.02
CA ASN A 315 -8.80 -1.25 5.89
C ASN A 315 -7.68 -0.32 5.40
N SER A 316 -6.47 -0.44 5.95
CA SER A 316 -5.36 0.46 5.65
C SER A 316 -4.65 0.14 4.32
N ALA A 317 -4.40 -1.13 4.03
CA ALA A 317 -3.59 -1.58 2.89
C ALA A 317 -4.40 -1.88 1.63
N ASN A 318 -5.71 -2.12 1.77
CA ASN A 318 -6.55 -2.60 0.67
C ASN A 318 -7.72 -1.66 0.35
N LEU A 319 -8.66 -1.44 1.28
CA LEU A 319 -9.85 -0.64 0.97
C LEU A 319 -9.55 0.83 0.68
N ILE A 320 -8.70 1.49 1.48
CA ILE A 320 -8.35 2.91 1.25
C ILE A 320 -7.64 3.09 -0.11
N PRO A 321 -6.58 2.32 -0.45
CA PRO A 321 -5.93 2.45 -1.75
C PRO A 321 -6.84 2.17 -2.94
N ALA A 322 -7.66 1.13 -2.87
CA ALA A 322 -8.63 0.82 -3.92
C ALA A 322 -9.66 1.94 -4.09
N ALA A 323 -10.21 2.46 -2.98
CA ALA A 323 -11.18 3.55 -3.01
C ALA A 323 -10.59 4.82 -3.64
N LEU A 324 -9.39 5.25 -3.23
CA LEU A 324 -8.74 6.42 -3.82
C LEU A 324 -8.45 6.25 -5.31
N THR A 325 -8.16 5.03 -5.75
CA THR A 325 -8.02 4.71 -7.17
C THR A 325 -9.34 4.84 -7.91
N PHE A 326 -10.44 4.32 -7.36
CA PHE A 326 -11.75 4.41 -8.00
C PHE A 326 -12.30 5.85 -8.02
N VAL A 327 -12.05 6.64 -6.98
CA VAL A 327 -12.34 8.09 -7.01
C VAL A 327 -11.58 8.76 -8.17
N ASN A 328 -10.30 8.44 -8.36
CA ASN A 328 -9.47 9.03 -9.41
C ASN A 328 -9.97 8.73 -10.83
N LEU A 329 -10.73 7.64 -11.04
CA LEU A 329 -11.31 7.30 -12.36
C LEU A 329 -12.37 8.31 -12.82
N ALA A 330 -13.24 8.73 -11.91
CA ALA A 330 -14.35 9.62 -12.22
C ALA A 330 -14.71 10.50 -11.00
N PRO A 331 -13.86 11.49 -10.63
CA PRO A 331 -14.02 12.25 -9.39
C PRO A 331 -15.33 13.04 -9.29
N ARG A 332 -15.98 13.36 -10.42
CA ARG A 332 -17.30 14.04 -10.47
C ARG A 332 -18.44 13.13 -10.04
N VAL A 333 -18.30 11.82 -10.21
CA VAL A 333 -19.39 10.85 -10.05
C VAL A 333 -19.13 9.97 -8.83
N ILE A 334 -17.89 9.55 -8.63
CA ILE A 334 -17.48 8.62 -7.60
C ILE A 334 -16.88 9.40 -6.43
N ASN A 335 -17.61 9.51 -5.33
CA ASN A 335 -17.07 10.03 -4.09
C ASN A 335 -16.41 8.92 -3.26
N TYR A 336 -15.66 9.29 -2.21
CA TYR A 336 -14.91 8.35 -1.38
C TYR A 336 -15.77 7.20 -0.82
N ARG A 337 -16.97 7.50 -0.30
CA ARG A 337 -17.86 6.46 0.28
C ARG A 337 -18.34 5.45 -0.77
N MET A 338 -18.75 5.95 -1.95
CA MET A 338 -19.11 5.07 -3.08
C MET A 338 -17.91 4.21 -3.51
N ALA A 339 -16.73 4.80 -3.59
CA ALA A 339 -15.51 4.09 -3.97
C ALA A 339 -15.13 2.98 -2.96
N VAL A 340 -15.30 3.22 -1.66
CA VAL A 340 -15.09 2.20 -0.62
C VAL A 340 -16.07 1.03 -0.79
N VAL A 341 -17.34 1.32 -1.05
CA VAL A 341 -18.34 0.27 -1.33
C VAL A 341 -17.99 -0.51 -2.60
N MET A 342 -17.63 0.20 -3.68
CA MET A 342 -17.21 -0.45 -4.93
C MET A 342 -16.00 -1.37 -4.71
N ALA A 343 -14.98 -0.92 -3.98
CA ALA A 343 -13.80 -1.72 -3.65
C ALA A 343 -14.17 -2.95 -2.82
N GLY A 344 -15.06 -2.78 -1.83
CA GLY A 344 -15.58 -3.88 -1.02
C GLY A 344 -16.33 -4.92 -1.86
N VAL A 345 -17.23 -4.47 -2.75
CA VAL A 345 -18.00 -5.36 -3.64
C VAL A 345 -17.07 -6.11 -4.61
N VAL A 346 -16.16 -5.40 -5.29
CA VAL A 346 -15.20 -6.04 -6.21
C VAL A 346 -14.37 -7.09 -5.49
N GLY A 347 -13.84 -6.76 -4.32
CA GLY A 347 -13.03 -7.68 -3.54
C GLY A 347 -13.81 -8.86 -2.97
N THR A 348 -15.07 -8.65 -2.55
CA THR A 348 -15.91 -9.72 -2.04
C THR A 348 -16.30 -10.73 -3.15
N LEU A 349 -16.46 -10.25 -4.39
CA LEU A 349 -16.88 -11.07 -5.53
C LEU A 349 -15.72 -11.68 -6.35
N CYS A 350 -14.46 -11.44 -5.97
CA CYS A 350 -13.29 -11.92 -6.73
C CYS A 350 -12.91 -13.38 -6.51
N PHE A 351 -13.74 -14.18 -5.83
CA PHE A 351 -13.44 -15.60 -5.48
C PHE A 351 -12.10 -15.77 -4.75
N PRO A 352 -11.92 -15.12 -3.59
CA PRO A 352 -10.62 -14.97 -2.91
C PRO A 352 -10.00 -16.33 -2.50
N TRP A 353 -10.79 -17.36 -2.24
CA TRP A 353 -10.30 -18.71 -1.98
C TRP A 353 -9.51 -19.30 -3.16
N GLN A 354 -9.96 -19.09 -4.41
CA GLN A 354 -9.25 -19.54 -5.61
C GLN A 354 -7.93 -18.78 -5.83
N ILE A 355 -7.90 -17.48 -5.49
CA ILE A 355 -6.68 -16.68 -5.56
C ILE A 355 -5.67 -17.14 -4.52
N LEU A 356 -6.14 -17.45 -3.31
CA LEU A 356 -5.30 -17.94 -2.22
C LEU A 356 -4.62 -19.27 -2.56
N ASP A 357 -5.33 -20.18 -3.23
CA ASP A 357 -4.78 -21.48 -3.69
C ASP A 357 -3.64 -21.30 -4.72
N ASN A 358 -3.59 -20.15 -5.42
CA ASN A 358 -2.59 -19.83 -6.43
C ASN A 358 -1.77 -18.58 -6.05
N LEU A 359 -1.57 -18.34 -4.76
CA LEU A 359 -1.02 -17.08 -4.24
C LEU A 359 0.33 -16.69 -4.87
N PHE A 360 1.28 -17.62 -4.99
CA PHE A 360 2.62 -17.30 -5.54
C PHE A 360 2.59 -16.91 -7.02
N VAL A 361 1.70 -17.53 -7.81
CA VAL A 361 1.49 -17.17 -9.21
C VAL A 361 0.90 -15.76 -9.30
N PHE A 362 -0.08 -15.47 -8.46
CA PHE A 362 -0.68 -14.14 -8.34
C PHE A 362 0.35 -13.08 -7.94
N LEU A 363 1.21 -13.37 -6.92
CA LEU A 363 2.29 -12.49 -6.49
C LEU A 363 3.29 -12.20 -7.62
N GLY A 364 3.67 -13.20 -8.41
CA GLY A 364 4.61 -13.06 -9.50
C GLY A 364 4.12 -12.12 -10.60
N TYR A 365 2.90 -12.32 -11.07
CA TYR A 365 2.36 -11.52 -12.17
C TYR A 365 2.05 -10.08 -11.76
N TYR A 366 1.36 -9.86 -10.64
CA TYR A 366 1.11 -8.48 -10.24
C TYR A 366 2.39 -7.76 -9.83
N GLY A 367 3.32 -8.48 -9.17
CA GLY A 367 4.61 -7.94 -8.77
C GLY A 367 5.41 -7.40 -9.95
N ALA A 368 5.33 -8.05 -11.12
CA ALA A 368 5.98 -7.62 -12.34
C ALA A 368 5.51 -6.23 -12.81
N PHE A 369 4.20 -6.05 -12.93
CA PHE A 369 3.63 -4.77 -13.39
C PHE A 369 3.72 -3.67 -12.33
N LEU A 370 3.51 -3.98 -11.05
CA LEU A 370 3.56 -2.98 -10.00
C LEU A 370 5.00 -2.53 -9.69
N SER A 371 5.99 -3.42 -9.77
CA SER A 371 7.40 -3.02 -9.61
C SER A 371 7.84 -2.04 -10.71
N ALA A 372 7.38 -2.24 -11.95
CA ALA A 372 7.65 -1.31 -13.04
C ALA A 372 7.07 0.09 -12.77
N ILE A 373 5.85 0.18 -12.19
CA ILE A 373 5.28 1.46 -11.73
C ILE A 373 6.19 2.11 -10.69
N GLY A 374 6.69 1.34 -9.72
CA GLY A 374 7.62 1.84 -8.70
C GLY A 374 8.88 2.43 -9.28
N GLY A 375 9.49 1.76 -10.27
CA GLY A 375 10.65 2.25 -11.00
C GLY A 375 10.37 3.57 -11.72
N ILE A 376 9.23 3.66 -12.43
CA ILE A 376 8.78 4.88 -13.12
C ILE A 376 8.56 6.03 -12.12
N MET A 377 7.91 5.77 -10.98
CA MET A 377 7.67 6.79 -9.95
C MET A 377 8.97 7.37 -9.41
N VAL A 378 9.95 6.53 -9.10
CA VAL A 378 11.25 6.99 -8.60
C VAL A 378 12.03 7.74 -9.68
N ALA A 379 12.01 7.28 -10.93
CA ALA A 379 12.64 7.95 -12.06
C ALA A 379 12.03 9.34 -12.31
N ASP A 380 10.69 9.41 -12.35
CA ASP A 380 9.97 10.68 -12.56
C ASP A 380 10.23 11.66 -11.42
N TYR A 381 9.99 11.22 -10.17
CA TYR A 381 9.99 12.10 -9.02
C TYR A 381 11.39 12.62 -8.66
N TYR A 382 12.41 11.75 -8.66
CA TYR A 382 13.76 12.13 -8.22
C TYR A 382 14.67 12.58 -9.36
N VAL A 383 14.62 11.93 -10.52
CA VAL A 383 15.56 12.21 -11.61
C VAL A 383 15.00 13.30 -12.52
N ILE A 384 13.80 13.13 -13.06
CA ILE A 384 13.19 14.11 -13.97
C ILE A 384 12.81 15.38 -13.20
N ARG A 385 11.94 15.27 -12.19
CA ARG A 385 11.32 16.43 -11.50
C ARG A 385 12.13 16.93 -10.31
N ARG A 386 13.08 16.16 -9.81
CA ARG A 386 13.89 16.54 -8.64
C ARG A 386 13.02 16.94 -7.45
N ARG A 387 11.94 16.16 -7.20
CA ARG A 387 10.92 16.33 -6.15
C ARG A 387 10.00 17.53 -6.32
N ARG A 388 10.08 18.29 -7.39
CA ARG A 388 9.23 19.43 -7.71
C ARG A 388 8.00 18.96 -8.47
N LEU A 389 6.82 19.46 -8.10
CA LEU A 389 5.57 19.12 -8.78
C LEU A 389 4.71 20.37 -8.95
N ASN A 390 4.23 20.57 -10.17
CA ASN A 390 3.17 21.54 -10.43
C ASN A 390 1.84 20.93 -10.00
N VAL A 391 1.55 21.00 -8.69
CA VAL A 391 0.36 20.34 -8.11
C VAL A 391 -0.95 20.88 -8.72
N PRO A 392 -1.15 22.18 -8.98
CA PRO A 392 -2.33 22.66 -9.68
C PRO A 392 -2.56 21.97 -11.04
N ALA A 393 -1.51 21.76 -11.82
CA ALA A 393 -1.61 21.14 -13.15
C ALA A 393 -2.04 19.65 -13.09
N LEU A 394 -1.90 18.96 -11.94
CA LEU A 394 -2.42 17.62 -11.76
C LEU A 394 -3.96 17.57 -11.75
N TYR A 395 -4.60 18.71 -11.50
CA TYR A 395 -6.06 18.85 -11.42
C TYR A 395 -6.66 19.69 -12.56
N ASP A 396 -5.83 20.07 -13.53
CA ASP A 396 -6.24 20.89 -14.67
C ASP A 396 -6.20 20.07 -15.97
N LEU A 397 -7.34 19.94 -16.64
CA LEU A 397 -7.46 19.23 -17.92
C LEU A 397 -6.65 19.86 -19.06
N GLU A 398 -6.36 21.16 -18.96
CA GLU A 398 -5.56 21.91 -19.95
C GLU A 398 -4.11 22.09 -19.48
N GLY A 399 -3.77 21.59 -18.27
CA GLY A 399 -2.45 21.71 -17.70
C GLY A 399 -1.37 20.89 -18.42
N GLN A 400 -0.11 21.12 -18.05
CA GLN A 400 1.07 20.51 -18.69
C GLN A 400 1.06 18.97 -18.69
N TYR A 401 0.39 18.31 -17.71
CA TYR A 401 0.29 16.86 -17.63
C TYR A 401 -0.77 16.24 -18.57
N ARG A 402 -1.41 17.08 -19.38
CA ARG A 402 -2.25 16.61 -20.47
C ARG A 402 -1.46 15.82 -21.52
N TYR A 403 -0.20 16.19 -21.80
CA TYR A 403 0.63 15.59 -22.85
C TYR A 403 -0.17 15.38 -24.17
N GLY A 404 0.08 14.27 -24.88
CA GLY A 404 -0.69 13.88 -26.07
C GLY A 404 -2.04 13.26 -25.70
N ARG A 405 -3.15 14.00 -25.84
CA ARG A 405 -4.52 13.52 -25.56
C ARG A 405 -4.69 12.95 -24.13
N SER A 406 -4.06 13.56 -23.17
CA SER A 406 -4.06 13.17 -21.73
C SER A 406 -3.33 11.86 -21.41
N PHE A 407 -2.43 11.42 -22.28
CA PHE A 407 -1.57 10.24 -22.10
C PHE A 407 -0.09 10.63 -22.26
N ASN A 408 0.73 10.19 -21.29
CA ASN A 408 2.19 10.26 -21.44
C ASN A 408 2.70 8.95 -22.05
N PRO A 409 3.19 8.95 -23.31
CA PRO A 409 3.65 7.74 -23.96
C PRO A 409 4.85 7.11 -23.26
N ALA A 410 5.73 7.91 -22.65
CA ALA A 410 6.90 7.39 -21.93
C ALA A 410 6.48 6.51 -20.75
N GLY A 411 5.54 6.97 -19.93
CA GLY A 411 5.04 6.20 -18.79
C GLY A 411 4.37 4.90 -19.20
N LEU A 412 3.45 4.97 -20.18
CA LEU A 412 2.69 3.81 -20.61
C LEU A 412 3.56 2.76 -21.30
N ILE A 413 4.43 3.15 -22.23
CA ILE A 413 5.31 2.23 -22.94
C ILE A 413 6.30 1.60 -21.98
N ALA A 414 6.93 2.39 -21.08
CA ALA A 414 7.86 1.88 -20.08
C ALA A 414 7.18 0.86 -19.16
N TRP A 415 5.96 1.16 -18.68
CA TRP A 415 5.20 0.27 -17.81
C TRP A 415 4.85 -1.06 -18.48
N VAL A 416 4.28 -1.02 -19.68
CA VAL A 416 3.85 -2.23 -20.40
C VAL A 416 5.06 -3.10 -20.76
N LEU A 417 6.13 -2.51 -21.29
CA LEU A 417 7.32 -3.28 -21.70
C LEU A 417 8.04 -3.85 -20.48
N ALA A 418 8.31 -3.04 -19.46
CA ALA A 418 8.98 -3.51 -18.25
C ALA A 418 8.16 -4.57 -17.51
N GLY A 419 6.84 -4.35 -17.38
CA GLY A 419 5.92 -5.31 -16.76
C GLY A 419 5.83 -6.63 -17.53
N ALA A 420 5.71 -6.59 -18.85
CA ALA A 420 5.64 -7.80 -19.67
C ALA A 420 6.95 -8.60 -19.61
N ILE A 421 8.11 -7.93 -19.72
CA ILE A 421 9.42 -8.58 -19.59
C ILE A 421 9.60 -9.19 -18.20
N ALA A 422 9.23 -8.46 -17.14
CA ALA A 422 9.31 -8.96 -15.77
C ALA A 422 8.33 -10.14 -15.51
N ALA A 423 7.15 -10.13 -16.12
CA ALA A 423 6.18 -11.22 -16.02
C ALA A 423 6.67 -12.51 -16.69
N TRP A 424 7.46 -12.42 -17.76
CA TRP A 424 8.10 -13.57 -18.39
C TRP A 424 9.05 -14.32 -17.45
N TRP A 425 9.75 -13.56 -16.58
CA TRP A 425 10.58 -14.10 -15.49
C TRP A 425 9.96 -13.79 -14.13
N SER A 426 8.71 -14.19 -13.91
CA SER A 426 7.91 -13.83 -12.72
C SER A 426 8.60 -14.10 -11.37
N VAL A 427 9.48 -15.11 -11.32
CA VAL A 427 10.31 -15.42 -10.14
C VAL A 427 11.25 -14.26 -9.76
N TYR A 428 11.70 -13.47 -10.74
CA TYR A 428 12.57 -12.30 -10.57
C TYR A 428 11.83 -10.98 -10.82
N ALA A 429 10.51 -11.01 -10.78
CA ALA A 429 9.64 -9.92 -11.21
C ALA A 429 10.08 -8.54 -10.72
N PHE A 430 10.35 -8.40 -9.42
CA PHE A 430 10.72 -7.13 -8.81
C PHE A 430 12.11 -6.65 -9.26
N LEU A 431 13.09 -7.55 -9.32
CA LEU A 431 14.47 -7.22 -9.74
C LEU A 431 14.56 -6.82 -11.22
N ILE A 432 13.63 -7.25 -12.03
CA ILE A 432 13.57 -6.91 -13.47
C ILE A 432 12.68 -5.69 -13.69
N GLY A 433 11.46 -5.73 -13.16
CA GLY A 433 10.43 -4.74 -13.44
C GLY A 433 10.79 -3.34 -12.94
N PHE A 434 11.33 -3.22 -11.72
CA PHE A 434 11.68 -1.94 -11.14
C PHE A 434 12.82 -1.23 -11.89
N PRO A 435 14.03 -1.84 -12.09
CA PRO A 435 15.09 -1.18 -12.82
C PRO A 435 14.74 -0.92 -14.29
N LEU A 436 14.04 -1.85 -14.94
CA LEU A 436 13.68 -1.71 -16.34
C LEU A 436 12.65 -0.59 -16.54
N GLY A 437 11.63 -0.52 -15.66
CA GLY A 437 10.66 0.58 -15.64
C GLY A 437 11.34 1.93 -15.43
N PHE A 438 12.27 2.01 -14.49
CA PHE A 438 13.08 3.20 -14.23
C PHE A 438 13.89 3.64 -15.46
N LEU A 439 14.67 2.74 -16.05
CA LEU A 439 15.55 3.07 -17.17
C LEU A 439 14.78 3.40 -18.46
N LEU A 440 13.78 2.59 -18.80
CA LEU A 440 12.95 2.84 -19.99
C LEU A 440 12.20 4.17 -19.88
N TYR A 441 11.67 4.47 -18.69
CA TYR A 441 10.99 5.74 -18.47
C TYR A 441 11.92 6.94 -18.69
N LEU A 442 13.13 6.91 -18.13
CA LEU A 442 14.11 7.99 -18.34
C LEU A 442 14.47 8.15 -19.82
N ALA A 443 14.76 7.05 -20.50
CA ALA A 443 15.11 7.08 -21.91
C ALA A 443 13.98 7.67 -22.78
N LEU A 444 12.74 7.23 -22.54
CA LEU A 444 11.59 7.70 -23.30
C LEU A 444 11.19 9.14 -22.94
N MET A 445 11.31 9.55 -21.67
CA MET A 445 11.06 10.95 -21.30
C MET A 445 12.02 11.89 -21.99
N HIS A 446 13.34 11.63 -21.92
CA HIS A 446 14.34 12.47 -22.58
C HIS A 446 14.27 12.42 -24.11
N GLY A 447 14.02 11.24 -24.68
CA GLY A 447 14.03 11.06 -26.14
C GLY A 447 12.76 11.52 -26.84
N LEU A 448 11.58 11.40 -26.20
CA LEU A 448 10.29 11.60 -26.87
C LEU A 448 9.42 12.68 -26.26
N VAL A 449 9.45 12.89 -24.93
CA VAL A 449 8.43 13.68 -24.25
C VAL A 449 8.91 15.09 -23.94
N LEU A 450 10.05 15.23 -23.26
CA LEU A 450 10.55 16.56 -22.81
C LEU A 450 10.89 17.51 -23.95
N SER A 451 11.21 16.99 -25.15
CA SER A 451 11.43 17.82 -26.35
C SER A 451 10.15 18.37 -26.96
N ARG A 452 8.98 17.81 -26.60
CA ARG A 452 7.68 18.16 -27.21
C ARG A 452 6.71 18.84 -26.24
N TYR A 453 6.85 18.55 -24.94
CA TYR A 453 5.94 19.02 -23.91
C TYR A 453 6.76 19.69 -22.79
N GLY A 454 6.71 21.01 -22.73
CA GLY A 454 7.33 21.80 -21.67
C GLY A 454 6.76 21.40 -20.30
N GLN A 455 7.62 21.47 -19.28
CA GLN A 455 7.27 21.20 -17.90
C GLN A 455 7.71 22.40 -17.04
N GLU A 456 6.75 23.17 -16.56
CA GLU A 456 7.01 24.44 -15.86
C GLU A 456 7.97 24.26 -14.67
N GLU A 457 7.81 23.19 -13.90
CA GLU A 457 8.67 22.91 -12.74
C GLU A 457 10.12 22.55 -13.11
N LEU A 458 10.39 22.20 -14.38
CA LEU A 458 11.74 21.94 -14.88
C LEU A 458 12.40 23.21 -15.42
N GLU A 459 11.60 24.13 -15.94
CA GLU A 459 12.04 25.38 -16.59
C GLU A 459 12.09 26.55 -15.60
N ALA A 460 11.46 26.40 -14.43
CA ALA A 460 11.31 27.46 -13.44
C ALA A 460 12.66 27.97 -12.93
N ARG A 461 12.78 29.31 -12.81
CA ARG A 461 13.93 29.99 -12.21
C ARG A 461 13.99 29.80 -10.70
N GLU A 462 12.84 29.88 -10.02
CA GLU A 462 12.70 29.67 -8.58
C GLU A 462 12.29 28.23 -8.31
N LEU A 463 13.27 27.40 -7.95
CA LEU A 463 13.09 25.97 -7.74
C LEU A 463 12.14 25.63 -6.58
N ASP A 464 11.98 26.55 -5.62
CA ASP A 464 11.18 26.37 -4.42
C ASP A 464 9.67 26.48 -4.67
N ASP A 465 9.24 27.10 -5.78
CA ASP A 465 7.83 27.29 -6.11
C ASP A 465 7.06 26.00 -6.33
N TYR A 466 7.77 24.92 -6.65
CA TYR A 466 7.20 23.60 -6.90
C TYR A 466 7.50 22.58 -5.80
N LEU A 467 8.05 23.03 -4.66
CA LEU A 467 8.18 22.28 -3.42
C LEU A 467 7.04 22.67 -2.46
N ALA A 468 6.78 21.84 -1.46
CA ALA A 468 5.74 22.07 -0.46
C ALA A 468 6.28 21.95 0.97
N ALA A 469 6.11 20.83 1.67
CA ALA A 469 6.48 20.68 3.07
C ALA A 469 7.95 21.00 3.37
N SER A 470 8.88 20.70 2.45
CA SER A 470 10.31 20.96 2.64
C SER A 470 10.67 22.44 2.72
N VAL A 471 9.86 23.32 2.13
CA VAL A 471 9.98 24.77 2.19
C VAL A 471 8.93 25.42 3.10
N GLY A 472 8.24 24.62 3.92
CA GLY A 472 7.26 25.09 4.89
C GLY A 472 5.94 25.56 4.29
N MET A 473 5.58 25.06 3.11
CA MET A 473 4.35 25.44 2.39
C MET A 473 3.43 24.21 2.22
N ASP A 474 2.13 24.47 2.13
CA ASP A 474 1.08 23.53 1.76
C ASP A 474 0.35 23.96 0.50
N TRP A 475 -0.15 23.01 -0.28
CA TRP A 475 -1.08 23.27 -1.38
C TRP A 475 -2.52 23.25 -0.88
N VAL A 476 -3.30 24.28 -1.22
CA VAL A 476 -4.71 24.43 -0.80
C VAL A 476 -5.59 24.66 -2.02
N HIS A 477 -6.66 23.89 -2.11
CA HIS A 477 -7.72 24.13 -3.09
C HIS A 477 -8.66 25.23 -2.60
N LEU A 478 -8.77 26.31 -3.36
CA LEU A 478 -9.60 27.49 -3.06
C LEU A 478 -11.00 27.46 -3.68
N GLY A 479 -11.37 26.31 -4.28
CA GLY A 479 -12.62 26.18 -5.03
C GLY A 479 -12.46 26.56 -6.53
N GLY A 480 -13.36 26.00 -7.36
CA GLY A 480 -13.40 26.29 -8.80
C GLY A 480 -12.14 25.89 -9.58
N GLY A 481 -11.39 24.89 -9.11
CA GLY A 481 -10.14 24.44 -9.75
C GLY A 481 -8.93 25.33 -9.46
N ARG A 482 -9.04 26.29 -8.56
CA ARG A 482 -7.93 27.17 -8.17
C ARG A 482 -7.17 26.58 -6.99
N PHE A 483 -5.85 26.68 -7.03
CA PHE A 483 -4.96 26.27 -5.96
C PHE A 483 -4.07 27.46 -5.53
N ALA A 484 -3.70 27.48 -4.26
CA ALA A 484 -2.71 28.40 -3.72
C ALA A 484 -1.71 27.66 -2.83
N ARG A 485 -0.53 28.25 -2.68
CA ARG A 485 0.45 27.83 -1.67
C ARG A 485 0.26 28.69 -0.42
N VAL A 486 0.19 28.05 0.72
CA VAL A 486 0.05 28.72 2.02
C VAL A 486 1.11 28.19 2.98
N PRO A 487 1.58 28.98 3.97
CA PRO A 487 2.50 28.49 4.98
C PRO A 487 1.90 27.30 5.76
N CYS A 488 2.70 26.29 6.05
CA CYS A 488 2.29 25.18 6.90
C CYS A 488 1.84 25.68 8.28
N GLY A 489 0.67 25.21 8.75
CA GLY A 489 0.12 25.64 10.05
C GLY A 489 -0.70 26.93 9.99
N SER A 490 -0.81 27.63 8.86
CA SER A 490 -1.80 28.70 8.72
C SER A 490 -3.21 28.15 8.88
N GLY A 491 -4.07 28.84 9.64
CA GLY A 491 -5.48 28.49 9.84
C GLY A 491 -6.24 28.39 8.52
N ASN A 492 -7.51 27.97 8.56
CA ASN A 492 -8.33 27.85 7.35
C ASN A 492 -8.32 29.14 6.54
N ALA A 493 -7.97 29.05 5.26
CA ALA A 493 -8.05 30.16 4.32
C ALA A 493 -9.49 30.69 4.13
N GLY A 494 -10.50 30.03 4.74
CA GLY A 494 -11.89 30.49 4.78
C GLY A 494 -12.18 31.62 5.79
N ASP A 495 -11.23 31.90 6.72
CA ASP A 495 -11.39 33.01 7.70
C ASP A 495 -10.77 34.34 7.20
N ARG A 496 -10.35 34.40 5.96
CA ARG A 496 -9.88 35.63 5.31
C ARG A 496 -10.71 35.91 4.05
N GLU A 497 -11.92 36.40 4.25
CA GLU A 497 -12.72 37.05 3.21
C GLU A 497 -12.18 38.48 2.90
N ASP A 498 -11.07 38.92 3.53
CA ASP A 498 -10.45 40.22 3.32
C ASP A 498 -8.98 40.05 2.95
N LEU A 499 -8.70 39.68 1.69
CA LEU A 499 -7.46 40.05 0.97
C LEU A 499 -7.71 40.05 -0.54
#